data_8487084903492695b2cbe2acbfa10f8a
#
_entry.id   8487084903492695b2cbe2acbfa10f8a
#
_cell.length_a   1.000
_cell.length_b   1.000
_cell.length_c   1.000
_cell.angle_alpha   90.00
_cell.angle_beta   90.00
_cell.angle_gamma   90.00
#
_symmetry.space_group_name_H-M   'P 1'
#
loop_
_entity.id
_entity.type
_entity.pdbx_description
1 polymer ?
#
loop_
_entity_poly.entity_id
_entity_poly.type
_entity_poly.pdbx_seq_one_letter_code
_entity_poly.pdbx_strand_id
1 'polypeptide(L)'
;MDIKEVWKRITSHAGELFYTKKGVPYTYHISGQRIVLENTNRNIPYRDIERALSLPDLSVTKLNQLNVQGPSYLYGIITDRRIIG
;
A
#
# COMPACT_ATOMS: atom_id res chain seq x y z
N MET A 1 2.77 -11.76 8.13
CA MET A 1 3.68 -10.60 8.24
C MET A 1 3.12 -9.62 9.26
N ASP A 2 3.97 -9.06 10.10
CA ASP A 2 3.53 -8.15 11.16
C ASP A 2 3.18 -6.78 10.58
N ILE A 3 1.95 -6.34 10.82
CA ILE A 3 1.47 -5.03 10.33
C ILE A 3 2.34 -3.88 10.87
N LYS A 4 2.82 -3.96 12.10
CA LYS A 4 3.65 -2.89 12.68
C LYS A 4 4.96 -2.75 11.93
N GLU A 5 5.59 -3.86 11.56
CA GLU A 5 6.83 -3.85 10.81
C GLU A 5 6.60 -3.34 9.38
N VAL A 6 5.51 -3.78 8.75
CA VAL A 6 5.16 -3.30 7.40
C VAL A 6 4.90 -1.80 7.43
N TRP A 7 4.15 -1.32 8.41
CA TRP A 7 3.86 0.10 8.54
C TRP A 7 5.12 0.94 8.74
N LYS A 8 6.05 0.43 9.54
CA LYS A 8 7.33 1.08 9.76
C LYS A 8 8.11 1.25 8.44
N ARG A 9 8.13 0.19 7.63
CA ARG A 9 8.80 0.23 6.33
C ARG A 9 8.10 1.18 5.36
N ILE A 10 6.78 1.16 5.33
CA ILE A 10 6.00 2.08 4.50
C ILE A 10 6.33 3.52 4.88
N THR A 11 6.36 3.83 6.16
CA THR A 11 6.68 5.17 6.64
C THR A 11 8.12 5.57 6.27
N SER A 12 9.06 4.63 6.41
CA SER A 12 10.48 4.90 6.13
C SER A 12 10.74 5.20 4.66
N HIS A 13 9.93 4.68 3.76
CA HIS A 13 10.11 4.85 2.32
C HIS A 13 9.15 5.87 1.71
N ALA A 14 8.46 6.65 2.54
CA ALA A 14 7.59 7.72 2.05
C ALA A 14 8.38 8.71 1.21
N GLY A 15 7.77 9.16 0.11
CA GLY A 15 8.42 10.08 -0.83
C GLY A 15 9.22 9.39 -1.93
N GLU A 16 9.49 8.11 -1.81
CA GLU A 16 10.18 7.35 -2.83
C GLU A 16 9.22 6.92 -3.94
N LEU A 17 9.76 6.65 -5.11
CA LEU A 17 8.98 6.26 -6.28
C LEU A 17 8.60 4.79 -6.21
N PHE A 18 7.31 4.52 -6.38
CA PHE A 18 6.77 3.17 -6.48
C PHE A 18 6.03 3.03 -7.80
N TYR A 19 5.70 1.79 -8.17
CA TYR A 19 4.98 1.50 -9.41
C TYR A 19 3.81 0.56 -9.13
N THR A 20 2.70 0.78 -9.83
CA THR A 20 1.61 -0.19 -9.85
C THR A 20 2.05 -1.43 -10.62
N LYS A 21 1.24 -2.50 -10.57
CA LYS A 21 1.51 -3.72 -11.35
C LYS A 21 1.64 -3.44 -12.84
N LYS A 22 0.91 -2.43 -13.34
CA LYS A 22 0.94 -2.04 -14.76
C LYS A 22 2.07 -1.06 -15.08
N GLY A 23 2.88 -0.70 -14.10
CA GLY A 23 4.02 0.19 -14.30
C GLY A 23 3.72 1.67 -14.19
N VAL A 24 2.59 2.07 -13.63
CA VAL A 24 2.27 3.48 -13.39
C VAL A 24 3.07 3.98 -12.20
N PRO A 25 3.91 5.03 -12.36
CA PRO A 25 4.71 5.55 -11.26
C PRO A 25 3.86 6.41 -10.32
N TYR A 26 4.19 6.36 -9.03
CA TYR A 26 3.54 7.21 -8.04
C TYR A 26 4.42 7.36 -6.80
N THR A 27 4.13 8.40 -6.02
CA THR A 27 4.74 8.62 -4.72
C THR A 27 3.63 8.76 -3.69
N TYR A 28 3.99 8.66 -2.41
CA TYR A 28 3.04 8.87 -1.32
C TYR A 28 3.73 9.55 -0.15
N HIS A 29 2.94 10.13 0.71
CA HIS A 29 3.42 10.60 2.02
C HIS A 29 2.49 10.06 3.10
N ILE A 30 2.91 10.19 4.36
CA ILE A 30 2.16 9.68 5.49
C ILE A 30 1.51 10.86 6.22
N SER A 31 0.23 10.71 6.51
CA SER A 31 -0.51 11.67 7.31
C SER A 31 -1.30 10.91 8.38
N GLY A 32 -0.85 10.99 9.63
CA GLY A 32 -1.42 10.18 10.70
C GLY A 32 -1.23 8.70 10.40
N GLN A 33 -2.32 7.93 10.45
CA GLN A 33 -2.29 6.49 10.16
C GLN A 33 -2.88 6.21 8.78
N ARG A 34 -2.43 6.96 7.77
CA ARG A 34 -2.87 6.74 6.39
C ARG A 34 -1.79 7.10 5.40
N ILE A 35 -1.82 6.40 4.27
CA ILE A 35 -0.97 6.70 3.12
C ILE A 35 -1.75 7.68 2.24
N VAL A 36 -1.16 8.82 1.94
CA VAL A 36 -1.76 9.80 1.04
C VAL A 36 -1.05 9.69 -0.31
N LEU A 37 -1.78 9.24 -1.33
CA LEU A 37 -1.24 9.11 -2.68
C LEU A 37 -1.17 10.48 -3.33
N GLU A 38 0.02 10.84 -3.84
CA GLU A 38 0.24 12.20 -4.34
C GLU A 38 -0.26 12.42 -5.75
N ASN A 39 -0.48 11.35 -6.51
CA ASN A 39 -1.00 11.45 -7.88
C ASN A 39 -2.52 11.29 -7.98
N THR A 40 -3.19 11.10 -6.87
CA THR A 40 -4.66 10.97 -6.81
C THR A 40 -5.15 11.61 -5.52
N ASN A 41 -6.47 11.72 -5.36
CA ASN A 41 -7.08 12.19 -4.12
C ASN A 41 -7.38 11.04 -3.14
N ARG A 42 -6.81 9.86 -3.37
CA ARG A 42 -7.09 8.69 -2.55
C ARG A 42 -6.13 8.59 -1.38
N ASN A 43 -6.65 8.15 -0.26
CA ASN A 43 -5.88 7.82 0.94
C ASN A 43 -6.08 6.35 1.26
N ILE A 44 -5.03 5.69 1.74
CA ILE A 44 -5.11 4.29 2.15
C ILE A 44 -4.92 4.25 3.67
N PRO A 45 -6.00 3.98 4.44
CA PRO A 45 -5.89 3.95 5.88
C PRO A 45 -5.16 2.70 6.38
N TYR A 46 -4.58 2.80 7.57
CA TYR A 46 -3.85 1.72 8.21
C TYR A 46 -4.65 0.40 8.24
N ARG A 47 -5.95 0.48 8.54
CA ARG A 47 -6.77 -0.73 8.62
C ARG A 47 -6.91 -1.45 7.27
N ASP A 48 -6.86 -0.71 6.16
CA ASP A 48 -6.92 -1.34 4.84
C ASP A 48 -5.64 -2.13 4.55
N ILE A 49 -4.49 -1.63 5.02
CA ILE A 49 -3.23 -2.35 4.92
C ILE A 49 -3.30 -3.62 5.76
N GLU A 50 -3.82 -3.52 6.97
CA GLU A 50 -3.99 -4.65 7.86
C GLU A 50 -4.90 -5.72 7.24
N ARG A 51 -6.00 -5.30 6.66
CA ARG A 51 -6.92 -6.21 5.96
C ARG A 51 -6.25 -6.90 4.78
N ALA A 52 -5.46 -6.16 4.01
CA ALA A 52 -4.75 -6.70 2.86
C ALA A 52 -3.73 -7.76 3.29
N LEU A 53 -3.01 -7.51 4.38
CA LEU A 53 -2.00 -8.45 4.89
C LEU A 53 -2.61 -9.73 5.46
N SER A 54 -3.91 -9.73 5.76
CA SER A 54 -4.60 -10.91 6.26
C SER A 54 -5.00 -11.87 5.14
N LEU A 55 -4.88 -11.46 3.87
CA LEU A 55 -5.22 -12.32 2.75
C LEU A 55 -4.17 -13.44 2.60
N PRO A 56 -4.60 -14.68 2.40
CA PRO A 56 -3.67 -15.78 2.19
C PRO A 56 -2.95 -15.68 0.84
N ASP A 57 -3.55 -15.01 -0.13
CA ASP A 57 -3.03 -14.88 -1.47
C ASP A 57 -3.38 -13.49 -2.00
N LEU A 58 -2.38 -12.65 -2.19
CA LEU A 58 -2.57 -11.25 -2.51
C LEU A 58 -2.66 -11.03 -4.02
N SER A 59 -3.71 -10.31 -4.44
CA SER A 59 -3.86 -9.87 -5.82
C SER A 59 -4.68 -8.58 -5.85
N VAL A 60 -4.57 -7.83 -6.95
CA VAL A 60 -5.38 -6.62 -7.13
C VAL A 60 -6.87 -6.95 -7.09
N THR A 61 -7.26 -8.07 -7.70
CA THR A 61 -8.65 -8.54 -7.72
C THR A 61 -9.16 -8.77 -6.30
N LYS A 62 -8.36 -9.44 -5.46
CA LYS A 62 -8.76 -9.69 -4.07
C LYS A 62 -8.84 -8.41 -3.27
N LEU A 63 -7.93 -7.46 -3.49
CA LEU A 63 -8.00 -6.16 -2.84
C LEU A 63 -9.25 -5.39 -3.24
N ASN A 64 -9.64 -5.47 -4.52
CA ASN A 64 -10.90 -4.88 -4.98
C ASN A 64 -12.11 -5.51 -4.26
N GLN A 65 -12.09 -6.81 -4.05
CA GLN A 65 -13.17 -7.52 -3.36
C GLN A 65 -13.27 -7.12 -1.89
N LEU A 66 -12.17 -6.72 -1.28
CA LEU A 66 -12.17 -6.22 0.10
C LEU A 66 -12.63 -4.77 0.22
N ASN A 67 -12.85 -4.09 -0.89
CA ASN A 67 -13.20 -2.66 -0.92
C ASN A 67 -12.17 -1.76 -0.23
N VAL A 68 -10.88 -2.12 -0.33
CA VAL A 68 -9.82 -1.25 0.16
C VAL A 68 -9.66 -0.07 -0.78
N GLN A 69 -9.12 1.05 -0.27
CA GLN A 69 -8.85 2.22 -1.08
C GLN A 69 -7.60 2.00 -1.94
N GLY A 70 -7.66 2.46 -3.20
CA GLY A 70 -6.53 2.43 -4.11
C GLY A 70 -5.87 1.06 -4.27
N PRO A 71 -6.63 0.00 -4.63
CA PRO A 71 -6.10 -1.37 -4.58
C PRO A 71 -4.86 -1.58 -5.46
N SER A 72 -4.78 -0.95 -6.62
CA SER A 72 -3.60 -1.08 -7.50
C SER A 72 -2.36 -0.45 -6.85
N TYR A 73 -2.53 0.68 -6.18
CA TYR A 73 -1.44 1.35 -5.49
C TYR A 73 -1.02 0.58 -4.25
N LEU A 74 -1.99 0.11 -3.46
CA LEU A 74 -1.71 -0.68 -2.28
C LEU A 74 -0.96 -1.96 -2.65
N TYR A 75 -1.39 -2.64 -3.70
CA TYR A 75 -0.70 -3.83 -4.19
C TYR A 75 0.77 -3.51 -4.51
N GLY A 76 1.02 -2.42 -5.22
CA GLY A 76 2.37 -2.01 -5.57
C GLY A 76 3.25 -1.75 -4.36
N ILE A 77 2.69 -1.17 -3.30
CA ILE A 77 3.42 -0.89 -2.06
C ILE A 77 3.73 -2.19 -1.31
N ILE A 78 2.72 -2.99 -1.03
CA ILE A 78 2.90 -4.15 -0.13
C ILE A 78 3.56 -5.35 -0.80
N THR A 79 3.78 -5.32 -2.11
CA THR A 79 4.55 -6.34 -2.82
C THR A 79 5.96 -5.87 -3.16
N ASP A 80 6.28 -4.61 -2.87
CA ASP A 80 7.60 -4.06 -3.14
C ASP A 80 8.62 -4.62 -2.14
N ARG A 81 9.82 -4.90 -2.61
CA ARG A 81 10.88 -5.47 -1.78
C ARG A 81 11.26 -4.57 -0.62
N ARG A 82 11.16 -3.26 -0.78
CA ARG A 82 11.46 -2.30 0.29
C ARG A 82 10.50 -2.48 1.46
N ILE A 83 9.32 -3.03 1.22
CA ILE A 83 8.27 -3.18 2.22
C ILE A 83 8.22 -4.60 2.77
N ILE A 84 8.23 -5.62 1.91
CA ILE A 84 8.11 -7.00 2.35
C ILE A 84 9.45 -7.71 2.46
N GLY A 85 10.49 -7.09 1.98
CA GLY A 85 11.82 -7.52 2.17
C GLY A 85 12.39 -8.63 1.51
#